data_6c419e08bc5831a3bc3116598289d2e4
#
_entry.id   6c419e08bc5831a3bc3116598289d2e4
#
_cell.length_a   1.000
_cell.length_b   1.000
_cell.length_c   1.000
_cell.angle_alpha   90.00
_cell.angle_beta   90.00
_cell.angle_gamma   90.00
#
_symmetry.space_group_name_H-M   'P 1'
#
loop_
_entity.id
_entity.type
_entity.pdbx_description
1 polymer ?
#
loop_
_entity_poly.entity_id
_entity_poly.type
_entity_poly.pdbx_seq_one_letter_code
_entity_poly.pdbx_strand_id
1 'polypeptide(L)'
;MTQIITIKKDPVWFIYAGVFLLLIGSLGFVPFRFVWWRYIAFVFNFLFIIGILVSLRCTQKIGWRLSLKGNVLYYQKFNLFSSWKKRRSAEFSLPIDNITSAHVENGVFQVKYKPGRELRFKTKGITRSADSKLNSLIIALNA
;
A
#
# COMPACT_ATOMS: atom_id res chain seq x y z
N MET A 1 12.71 20.68 1.88
CA MET A 1 12.54 19.41 1.14
C MET A 1 11.36 18.65 1.73
N THR A 2 10.21 18.65 1.07
CA THR A 2 8.98 18.04 1.62
C THR A 2 8.87 16.62 1.05
N GLN A 3 8.97 15.61 1.90
CA GLN A 3 8.82 14.22 1.52
C GLN A 3 7.54 13.66 2.14
N ILE A 4 6.65 13.15 1.33
CA ILE A 4 5.39 12.54 1.75
C ILE A 4 5.44 11.07 1.37
N ILE A 5 5.24 10.21 2.37
CA ILE A 5 5.16 8.77 2.17
C ILE A 5 3.75 8.34 2.52
N THR A 6 3.03 7.84 1.55
CA THR A 6 1.70 7.27 1.77
C THR A 6 1.78 5.76 1.70
N ILE A 7 1.37 5.09 2.77
CA ILE A 7 1.30 3.63 2.82
C ILE A 7 -0.18 3.26 2.92
N LYS A 8 -0.64 2.39 2.02
CA LYS A 8 -1.97 1.81 2.15
C LYS A 8 -1.99 0.94 3.42
N LYS A 9 -2.74 1.36 4.44
CA LYS A 9 -3.00 0.53 5.61
C LYS A 9 -4.14 -0.44 5.27
N ASP A 10 -3.85 -1.73 5.37
CA ASP A 10 -4.92 -2.71 5.40
C ASP A 10 -5.67 -2.62 6.74
N PRO A 11 -6.99 -2.85 6.76
CA PRO A 11 -7.74 -2.85 8.00
C PRO A 11 -7.16 -3.89 8.95
N VAL A 12 -6.99 -3.51 10.22
CA VAL A 12 -6.33 -4.32 11.26
C VAL A 12 -7.00 -5.69 11.42
N TRP A 13 -8.32 -5.76 11.21
CA TRP A 13 -9.07 -7.02 11.28
C TRP A 13 -8.60 -8.07 10.25
N PHE A 14 -8.09 -7.65 9.09
CA PHE A 14 -7.53 -8.57 8.09
C PHE A 14 -6.28 -9.29 8.61
N ILE A 15 -5.46 -8.59 9.39
CA ILE A 15 -4.27 -9.17 10.01
C ILE A 15 -4.68 -10.21 11.03
N TYR A 16 -5.66 -9.87 11.88
CA TYR A 16 -6.20 -10.82 12.87
C TYR A 16 -6.85 -12.03 12.21
N ALA A 17 -7.62 -11.83 11.15
CA ALA A 17 -8.22 -12.93 10.39
C ALA A 17 -7.14 -13.86 9.79
N GLY A 18 -6.07 -13.30 9.21
CA GLY A 18 -4.96 -14.07 8.69
C GLY A 18 -4.26 -14.90 9.77
N VAL A 19 -3.94 -14.29 10.92
CA VAL A 19 -3.31 -14.98 12.06
C VAL A 19 -4.23 -16.07 12.61
N PHE A 20 -5.52 -15.78 12.77
CA PHE A 20 -6.51 -16.76 13.24
C PHE A 20 -6.62 -17.97 12.32
N LEU A 21 -6.69 -17.75 11.01
CA LEU A 21 -6.72 -18.83 10.02
C LEU A 21 -5.44 -19.67 10.03
N LEU A 22 -4.27 -19.06 10.25
CA LEU A 22 -3.01 -19.78 10.38
C LEU A 22 -3.00 -20.66 11.63
N LEU A 23 -3.48 -20.13 12.76
CA LEU A 23 -3.54 -20.88 14.03
C LEU A 23 -4.50 -22.07 13.94
N ILE A 24 -5.72 -21.87 13.45
CA ILE A 24 -6.69 -22.96 13.27
C ILE A 24 -6.17 -23.96 12.24
N GLY A 25 -5.67 -23.47 11.12
CA GLY A 25 -5.17 -24.32 10.05
C GLY A 25 -3.98 -25.19 10.46
N SER A 26 -3.15 -24.70 11.41
CA SER A 26 -2.03 -25.47 11.94
C SER A 26 -2.45 -26.76 12.66
N LEU A 27 -3.69 -26.84 13.15
CA LEU A 27 -4.24 -28.05 13.73
C LEU A 27 -4.31 -29.21 12.74
N GLY A 28 -4.39 -28.93 11.45
CA GLY A 28 -4.38 -29.94 10.40
C GLY A 28 -3.06 -30.76 10.32
N PHE A 29 -1.98 -30.24 10.86
CA PHE A 29 -0.69 -30.93 10.92
C PHE A 29 -0.52 -31.86 12.13
N VAL A 30 -1.47 -31.81 13.09
CA VAL A 30 -1.43 -32.66 14.27
C VAL A 30 -1.91 -34.06 13.90
N PRO A 31 -1.11 -35.12 14.14
CA PRO A 31 -1.49 -36.48 13.79
C PRO A 31 -2.46 -37.07 14.83
N PHE A 32 -3.75 -36.95 14.63
CA PHE A 32 -4.75 -37.64 15.43
C PHE A 32 -5.08 -39.01 14.81
N ARG A 33 -5.28 -40.02 15.65
CA ARG A 33 -5.52 -41.41 15.22
C ARG A 33 -6.97 -41.71 14.80
N PHE A 34 -7.82 -40.72 14.67
CA PHE A 34 -9.21 -40.94 14.26
C PHE A 34 -9.34 -41.10 12.75
N VAL A 35 -10.15 -42.06 12.30
CA VAL A 35 -10.39 -42.35 10.87
C VAL A 35 -10.91 -41.08 10.12
N TRP A 36 -11.80 -40.35 10.75
CA TRP A 36 -12.37 -39.11 10.20
C TRP A 36 -11.41 -37.94 10.18
N TRP A 37 -10.26 -38.05 10.87
CA TRP A 37 -9.29 -36.97 10.97
C TRP A 37 -8.74 -36.56 9.61
N ARG A 38 -8.61 -37.48 8.66
CA ARG A 38 -8.11 -37.17 7.32
C ARG A 38 -8.95 -36.11 6.61
N TYR A 39 -10.28 -36.19 6.72
CA TYR A 39 -11.19 -35.22 6.12
C TYR A 39 -11.13 -33.86 6.87
N ILE A 40 -11.09 -33.91 8.17
CA ILE A 40 -10.97 -32.72 9.02
C ILE A 40 -9.63 -32.04 8.78
N ALA A 41 -8.54 -32.79 8.71
CA ALA A 41 -7.20 -32.26 8.42
C ALA A 41 -7.12 -31.59 7.06
N PHE A 42 -7.83 -32.12 6.05
CA PHE A 42 -7.91 -31.45 4.75
C PHE A 42 -8.52 -30.06 4.84
N VAL A 43 -9.61 -29.91 5.59
CA VAL A 43 -10.27 -28.60 5.81
C VAL A 43 -9.31 -27.66 6.52
N PHE A 44 -8.63 -28.09 7.58
CA PHE A 44 -7.67 -27.26 8.31
C PHE A 44 -6.48 -26.84 7.43
N ASN A 45 -5.94 -27.75 6.61
CA ASN A 45 -4.87 -27.42 5.69
C ASN A 45 -5.31 -26.38 4.64
N PHE A 46 -6.56 -26.49 4.18
CA PHE A 46 -7.13 -25.48 3.27
C PHE A 46 -7.24 -24.11 3.94
N LEU A 47 -7.72 -24.05 5.19
CA LEU A 47 -7.76 -22.82 5.99
C LEU A 47 -6.36 -22.24 6.21
N PHE A 48 -5.36 -23.09 6.41
CA PHE A 48 -3.97 -22.66 6.54
C PHE A 48 -3.46 -21.96 5.28
N ILE A 49 -3.74 -22.53 4.10
CA ILE A 49 -3.37 -21.93 2.80
C ILE A 49 -4.05 -20.59 2.63
N ILE A 50 -5.35 -20.48 2.96
CA ILE A 50 -6.07 -19.19 2.92
C ILE A 50 -5.43 -18.20 3.88
N GLY A 51 -5.06 -18.60 5.08
CA GLY A 51 -4.35 -17.77 6.06
C GLY A 51 -3.03 -17.23 5.52
N ILE A 52 -2.24 -18.07 4.83
CA ILE A 52 -1.00 -17.64 4.15
C ILE A 52 -1.32 -16.58 3.08
N LEU A 53 -2.31 -16.83 2.21
CA LEU A 53 -2.66 -15.90 1.14
C LEU A 53 -3.13 -14.54 1.68
N VAL A 54 -3.97 -14.55 2.74
CA VAL A 54 -4.42 -13.33 3.42
C VAL A 54 -3.23 -12.59 4.04
N SER A 55 -2.34 -13.28 4.72
CA SER A 55 -1.15 -12.70 5.35
C SER A 55 -0.20 -12.11 4.31
N LEU A 56 0.04 -12.80 3.20
CA LEU A 56 0.84 -12.29 2.09
C LEU A 56 0.23 -11.03 1.48
N ARG A 57 -1.10 -10.97 1.35
CA ARG A 57 -1.79 -9.77 0.86
C ARG A 57 -1.62 -8.60 1.82
N CYS A 58 -1.68 -8.83 3.12
CA CYS A 58 -1.46 -7.79 4.13
C CYS A 58 -0.03 -7.25 4.12
N THR A 59 0.94 -8.07 3.73
CA THR A 59 2.35 -7.67 3.65
C THR A 59 2.68 -6.93 2.34
N GLN A 60 1.86 -7.06 1.30
CA GLN A 60 2.00 -6.32 0.04
C GLN A 60 1.51 -4.87 0.18
N LYS A 61 2.16 -4.08 1.03
CA LYS A 61 1.83 -2.66 1.19
C LYS A 61 2.38 -1.88 0.01
N ILE A 62 1.47 -1.36 -0.80
CA ILE A 62 1.79 -0.43 -1.88
C ILE A 62 1.80 0.97 -1.30
N GLY A 63 2.91 1.67 -1.41
CA GLY A 63 3.07 3.04 -0.97
C GLY A 63 3.48 3.95 -2.12
N TRP A 64 3.30 5.24 -1.88
CA TRP A 64 3.73 6.31 -2.77
C TRP A 64 4.66 7.23 -2.01
N ARG A 65 5.75 7.59 -2.65
CA ARG A 65 6.67 8.59 -2.15
C ARG A 65 6.58 9.79 -3.07
N LEU A 66 6.24 10.94 -2.50
CA LEU A 66 6.22 12.22 -3.19
C LEU A 66 7.29 13.10 -2.56
N SER A 67 8.12 13.73 -3.34
CA SER A 67 9.12 14.68 -2.86
C SER A 67 9.23 15.85 -3.83
N LEU A 68 9.21 17.06 -3.29
CA LEU A 68 9.46 18.28 -4.03
C LEU A 68 10.93 18.68 -3.82
N LYS A 69 11.67 18.78 -4.89
CA LYS A 69 13.08 19.24 -4.88
C LYS A 69 13.23 20.36 -5.89
N GLY A 70 13.39 21.59 -5.39
CA GLY A 70 13.37 22.78 -6.28
C GLY A 70 12.06 22.84 -7.05
N ASN A 71 12.13 23.00 -8.36
CA ASN A 71 10.98 23.10 -9.27
C ASN A 71 10.57 21.74 -9.88
N VAL A 72 10.92 20.62 -9.25
CA VAL A 72 10.60 19.29 -9.79
C VAL A 72 9.90 18.45 -8.72
N LEU A 73 8.73 17.93 -9.08
CA LEU A 73 7.99 16.94 -8.30
C LEU A 73 8.49 15.55 -8.67
N TYR A 74 9.08 14.86 -7.72
CA TYR A 74 9.48 13.46 -7.85
C TYR A 74 8.42 12.57 -7.24
N TYR A 75 8.02 11.53 -7.95
CA TYR A 75 7.12 10.54 -7.41
C TYR A 75 7.61 9.12 -7.70
N GLN A 76 7.42 8.24 -6.74
CA GLN A 76 7.83 6.86 -6.81
C GLN A 76 6.76 5.98 -6.17
N LYS A 77 6.33 4.96 -6.92
CA LYS A 77 5.51 3.88 -6.36
C LYS A 77 6.44 2.83 -5.78
N PHE A 78 6.23 2.42 -4.56
CA PHE A 78 7.01 1.36 -3.96
C PHE A 78 6.12 0.30 -3.34
N ASN A 79 6.59 -0.95 -3.37
CA ASN A 79 6.04 -2.05 -2.62
C ASN A 79 7.04 -2.37 -1.51
N LEU A 80 6.58 -2.51 -0.26
CA LEU A 80 7.46 -2.80 0.88
C LEU A 80 8.30 -4.06 0.68
N PHE A 81 7.80 -5.05 -0.07
CA PHE A 81 8.57 -6.22 -0.47
C PHE A 81 9.66 -5.94 -1.51
N SER A 82 9.49 -4.94 -2.36
CA SER A 82 10.48 -4.62 -3.39
C SER A 82 11.68 -3.86 -2.83
N SER A 83 11.58 -3.30 -1.64
CA SER A 83 12.72 -2.65 -0.98
C SER A 83 13.79 -3.67 -0.58
N TRP A 84 13.42 -4.92 -0.32
CA TRP A 84 14.36 -6.01 -0.03
C TRP A 84 15.14 -6.46 -1.26
N LYS A 85 14.57 -6.35 -2.46
CA LYS A 85 15.18 -6.79 -3.72
C LYS A 85 15.82 -5.68 -4.56
N LYS A 86 16.08 -4.48 -4.01
CA LYS A 86 16.72 -3.35 -4.74
C LYS A 86 16.13 -3.03 -6.12
N ARG A 87 14.95 -3.53 -6.45
CA ARG A 87 14.23 -3.06 -7.63
C ARG A 87 13.62 -1.71 -7.29
N ARG A 88 14.42 -0.66 -7.48
CA ARG A 88 13.93 0.71 -7.51
C ARG A 88 12.84 0.75 -8.56
N SER A 89 11.58 0.84 -8.15
CA SER A 89 10.54 1.27 -9.06
C SER A 89 11.01 2.59 -9.65
N ALA A 90 10.84 2.77 -10.95
CA ALA A 90 11.29 3.96 -11.63
C ALA A 90 10.81 5.21 -10.88
N GLU A 91 11.72 6.11 -10.55
CA GLU A 91 11.40 7.41 -10.01
C GLU A 91 11.04 8.30 -11.20
N PHE A 92 9.85 8.85 -11.19
CA PHE A 92 9.40 9.77 -12.21
C PHE A 92 9.57 11.18 -11.72
N SER A 93 9.99 12.07 -12.58
CA SER A 93 10.15 13.49 -12.32
C SER A 93 9.19 14.30 -13.18
N LEU A 94 8.53 15.27 -12.58
CA LEU A 94 7.60 16.17 -13.25
C LEU A 94 7.97 17.62 -12.90
N PRO A 95 8.40 18.44 -13.87
CA PRO A 95 8.64 19.86 -13.66
C PRO A 95 7.35 20.57 -13.23
N ILE A 96 7.42 21.49 -12.26
CA ILE A 96 6.26 22.23 -11.75
C ILE A 96 5.62 23.03 -12.86
N ASP A 97 6.40 23.62 -13.77
CA ASP A 97 5.92 24.43 -14.89
C ASP A 97 4.95 23.66 -15.81
N ASN A 98 5.01 22.33 -15.79
CA ASN A 98 4.11 21.48 -16.54
C ASN A 98 2.83 21.14 -15.74
N ILE A 99 2.76 21.44 -14.44
CA ILE A 99 1.60 21.15 -13.60
C ILE A 99 0.56 22.24 -13.84
N THR A 100 -0.66 21.81 -14.15
CA THR A 100 -1.78 22.73 -14.43
C THR A 100 -2.64 22.91 -13.17
N SER A 101 -2.81 21.87 -12.37
CA SER A 101 -3.54 21.93 -11.10
C SER A 101 -3.21 20.74 -10.22
N ALA A 102 -3.24 20.97 -8.91
CA ALA A 102 -3.09 19.92 -7.90
C ALA A 102 -4.19 20.09 -6.85
N HIS A 103 -4.97 19.03 -6.58
CA HIS A 103 -6.04 19.05 -5.59
C HIS A 103 -6.29 17.65 -5.00
N VAL A 104 -7.00 17.61 -3.89
CA VAL A 104 -7.47 16.35 -3.30
C VAL A 104 -8.99 16.29 -3.43
N GLU A 105 -9.47 15.24 -4.06
CA GLU A 105 -10.89 14.97 -4.22
C GLU A 105 -11.20 13.53 -3.84
N ASN A 106 -12.22 13.33 -3.00
CA ASN A 106 -12.69 12.00 -2.57
C ASN A 106 -11.57 11.08 -2.02
N GLY A 107 -10.57 11.65 -1.33
CA GLY A 107 -9.45 10.89 -0.81
C GLY A 107 -8.46 10.41 -1.88
N VAL A 108 -8.41 11.11 -3.01
CA VAL A 108 -7.44 10.92 -4.07
C VAL A 108 -6.75 12.25 -4.34
N PHE A 109 -5.43 12.28 -4.21
CA PHE A 109 -4.62 13.40 -4.65
C PHE A 109 -4.43 13.30 -6.16
N GLN A 110 -4.86 14.35 -6.86
CA GLN A 110 -4.84 14.44 -8.32
C GLN A 110 -3.91 15.58 -8.74
N VAL A 111 -3.02 15.28 -9.67
CA VAL A 111 -2.12 16.26 -10.29
C VAL A 111 -2.34 16.22 -11.80
N LYS A 112 -2.87 17.30 -12.35
CA LYS A 112 -3.03 17.46 -13.79
C LYS A 112 -1.82 18.17 -14.37
N TYR A 113 -1.30 17.67 -15.50
CA TYR A 113 -0.12 18.23 -16.14
C TYR A 113 -0.21 18.17 -17.67
N LYS A 114 0.54 19.04 -18.33
CA LYS A 114 0.62 19.07 -19.80
C LYS A 114 1.33 17.81 -20.33
N PRO A 115 0.85 17.18 -21.41
CA PRO A 115 -0.24 17.55 -22.31
C PRO A 115 -1.62 16.93 -21.96
N GLY A 116 -2.23 17.30 -20.83
CA GLY A 116 -3.56 16.82 -20.45
C GLY A 116 -3.59 15.47 -19.73
N ARG A 117 -2.47 15.03 -19.20
CA ARG A 117 -2.36 13.80 -18.39
C ARG A 117 -2.63 14.07 -16.92
N GLU A 118 -3.00 13.02 -16.21
CA GLU A 118 -3.33 13.10 -14.80
C GLU A 118 -2.63 11.99 -14.01
N LEU A 119 -2.05 12.37 -12.86
CA LEU A 119 -1.53 11.44 -11.88
C LEU A 119 -2.51 11.37 -10.70
N ARG A 120 -2.83 10.16 -10.27
CA ARG A 120 -3.76 9.89 -9.16
C ARG A 120 -3.06 9.08 -8.07
N PHE A 121 -3.09 9.60 -6.85
CA PHE A 121 -2.54 8.95 -5.66
C PHE A 121 -3.64 8.78 -4.61
N LYS A 122 -3.90 7.54 -4.20
CA LYS A 122 -4.87 7.30 -3.13
C LYS A 122 -4.34 7.82 -1.80
N THR A 123 -5.05 8.74 -1.18
CA THR A 123 -4.70 9.35 0.11
C THR A 123 -5.47 8.72 1.28
N LYS A 124 -6.39 7.80 1.02
CA LYS A 124 -7.16 7.11 2.05
C LYS A 124 -6.24 6.32 2.99
N GLY A 125 -6.22 6.70 4.27
CA GLY A 125 -5.37 6.07 5.29
C GLY A 125 -4.04 6.78 5.56
N ILE A 126 -3.86 8.00 5.07
CA ILE A 126 -2.74 8.88 5.43
C ILE A 126 -2.81 9.25 6.91
N THR A 127 -1.66 9.38 7.57
CA THR A 127 -1.57 9.94 8.93
C THR A 127 -1.82 11.45 8.90
N ARG A 128 -2.31 12.02 10.02
CA ARG A 128 -2.52 13.48 10.13
C ARG A 128 -1.28 14.30 9.78
N SER A 129 -0.10 13.84 10.17
CA SER A 129 1.18 14.48 9.82
C SER A 129 1.48 14.45 8.32
N ALA A 130 1.09 13.39 7.61
CA ALA A 130 1.27 13.33 6.17
C ALA A 130 0.22 14.18 5.43
N ASP A 131 -0.97 14.33 5.99
CA ASP A 131 -2.05 15.15 5.44
C ASP A 131 -1.68 16.65 5.47
N SER A 132 -1.12 17.14 6.58
CA SER A 132 -0.63 18.52 6.67
C SER A 132 0.50 18.81 5.66
N LYS A 133 1.41 17.86 5.46
CA LYS A 133 2.47 17.96 4.45
C LYS A 133 1.92 17.92 3.02
N LEU A 134 0.86 17.12 2.78
CA LEU A 134 0.19 17.07 1.50
C LEU A 134 -0.46 18.41 1.16
N ASN A 135 -1.14 19.03 2.12
CA ASN A 135 -1.74 20.35 1.94
C ASN A 135 -0.69 21.43 1.63
N SER A 136 0.45 21.42 2.33
CA SER A 136 1.54 22.35 2.01
C SER A 136 2.14 22.11 0.63
N LEU A 137 2.21 20.84 0.19
CA LEU A 137 2.65 20.49 -1.16
C LEU A 137 1.67 21.01 -2.23
N ILE A 138 0.35 20.87 -2.00
CA ILE A 138 -0.68 21.35 -2.92
C ILE A 138 -0.60 22.87 -3.09
N ILE A 139 -0.40 23.59 -2.00
CA ILE A 139 -0.22 25.04 -2.05
C ILE A 139 1.01 25.40 -2.86
N ALA A 140 2.12 24.71 -2.66
CA ALA A 140 3.36 24.94 -3.40
C ALA A 140 3.27 24.56 -4.89
N LEU A 141 2.39 23.61 -5.27
CA LEU A 141 2.20 23.22 -6.66
C LEU A 141 1.22 24.13 -7.43
N ASN A 142 0.37 24.85 -6.72
CA ASN A 142 -0.61 25.77 -7.31
C ASN A 142 -0.15 27.24 -7.22
N ALA A 143 0.96 27.53 -6.53
CA ALA A 143 1.58 28.85 -6.46
C ALA A 143 2.38 29.14 -7.74
#